data_9c8446e841c34eda230c895c34cb9ab3
#
_entry.id   9c8446e841c34eda230c895c34cb9ab3
#
_cell.length_a   1.000
_cell.length_b   1.000
_cell.length_c   1.000
_cell.angle_alpha   90.00
_cell.angle_beta   90.00
_cell.angle_gamma   90.00
#
_symmetry.space_group_name_H-M   'P 1'
#
loop_
_entity.id
_entity.type
_entity.pdbx_description
1 polymer ?
#
loop_
_entity_poly.entity_id
_entity_poly.type
_entity_poly.pdbx_seq_one_letter_code
_entity_poly.pdbx_strand_id
1 'polypeptide(L)'
;MGFWKKLFRRQTEYDPLEELDWDEEQQLEKGNPEADIHNRTSRAKYVEGCLSQMQEASAEIERLQDEYRLVNSYLKDMEEIEALPECEKALVDEHARAIFALDSDKERYAERSSNMRESDYRKMERMEDTADKNIAKLKEAESYQEKIKKDLQRLEGEKHACKYRMNEAEIALMNMRGMTVICVIAAVACICILLILEFVLDMDARIGYLVMAVAAALVLTVLFVKYKEADSELRISSRSYNKVVMLQNKVKIRYVNNTGLLDYLYMKYNIESGAKLAELWEKYQVEKEERRKIKETEADLDYHSKQLVKQLKNYQLFDPIIWVHQTRALLDPKEMVEVRHDLILRRQSLRKQMDYNNETAENAKNDIMAIVKQYPRYAEEILQMVSEYENKYVK
;
A
#
# COMPACT_ATOMS: atom_id res chain seq x y z
N MET A 1 -23.60 -15.72 -2.82
CA MET A 1 -23.59 -17.20 -2.72
C MET A 1 -23.51 -17.58 -1.27
N GLY A 2 -24.53 -18.27 -0.74
CA GLY A 2 -24.68 -18.49 0.68
C GLY A 2 -23.57 -19.31 1.34
N PHE A 3 -23.33 -19.09 2.61
CA PHE A 3 -22.39 -19.78 3.48
C PHE A 3 -22.55 -21.32 3.42
N TRP A 4 -23.78 -21.81 3.34
CA TRP A 4 -24.11 -23.23 3.23
C TRP A 4 -23.50 -23.89 1.98
N LYS A 5 -23.50 -23.20 0.84
CA LYS A 5 -22.78 -23.67 -0.36
C LYS A 5 -21.26 -23.77 -0.13
N LYS A 6 -20.67 -22.89 0.69
CA LYS A 6 -19.25 -22.98 1.06
C LYS A 6 -18.98 -24.11 2.06
N LEU A 7 -19.89 -24.33 3.02
CA LEU A 7 -19.75 -25.38 4.03
C LEU A 7 -19.80 -26.77 3.39
N PHE A 8 -20.78 -27.00 2.52
CA PHE A 8 -20.92 -28.28 1.81
C PHE A 8 -19.91 -28.45 0.66
N ARG A 9 -19.46 -27.37 0.02
CA ARG A 9 -18.40 -27.42 -1.01
C ARG A 9 -17.02 -27.80 -0.49
N ARG A 10 -16.76 -27.64 0.80
CA ARG A 10 -15.50 -28.09 1.42
C ARG A 10 -15.42 -29.61 1.64
N GLN A 11 -16.57 -30.29 1.67
CA GLN A 11 -16.65 -31.74 1.84
C GLN A 11 -16.86 -32.51 0.53
N THR A 12 -17.33 -31.85 -0.52
CA THR A 12 -17.50 -32.47 -1.83
C THR A 12 -17.08 -31.48 -2.92
N GLU A 13 -16.21 -31.87 -3.79
CA GLU A 13 -15.86 -31.19 -5.05
C GLU A 13 -17.03 -31.23 -6.07
N TYR A 14 -18.25 -31.33 -5.57
CA TYR A 14 -19.48 -31.62 -6.30
C TYR A 14 -20.35 -30.35 -6.37
N ASP A 15 -20.63 -29.89 -7.59
CA ASP A 15 -21.57 -28.78 -7.86
C ASP A 15 -23.02 -29.32 -7.84
N PRO A 16 -23.88 -28.93 -6.87
CA PRO A 16 -25.25 -29.45 -6.80
C PRO A 16 -26.18 -28.89 -7.90
N LEU A 17 -25.69 -28.06 -8.81
CA LEU A 17 -26.45 -27.43 -9.91
C LEU A 17 -26.11 -27.97 -11.29
N GLU A 18 -25.12 -28.82 -11.44
CA GLU A 18 -25.07 -29.68 -12.60
C GLU A 18 -26.13 -30.74 -12.40
N GLU A 19 -27.24 -30.65 -13.11
CA GLU A 19 -28.06 -31.79 -13.43
C GLU A 19 -27.15 -32.75 -14.20
N LEU A 20 -26.34 -33.50 -13.47
CA LEU A 20 -25.68 -34.65 -14.01
C LEU A 20 -26.81 -35.59 -14.45
N ASP A 21 -26.87 -35.80 -15.72
CA ASP A 21 -27.67 -36.83 -16.36
C ASP A 21 -27.10 -38.17 -15.86
N TRP A 22 -27.55 -38.58 -14.68
CA TRP A 22 -27.12 -39.80 -13.98
C TRP A 22 -27.39 -41.05 -14.80
N ASP A 23 -28.18 -40.90 -15.88
CA ASP A 23 -28.57 -42.03 -16.71
C ASP A 23 -27.52 -42.40 -17.77
N GLU A 24 -26.58 -41.52 -18.15
CA GLU A 24 -25.61 -41.83 -19.22
C GLU A 24 -24.24 -42.33 -18.76
N GLU A 25 -23.69 -41.88 -17.59
CA GLU A 25 -22.33 -42.29 -17.18
C GLU A 25 -22.27 -43.65 -16.48
N GLN A 26 -23.39 -44.17 -15.96
CA GLN A 26 -23.37 -45.43 -15.22
C GLN A 26 -23.74 -46.68 -16.05
N GLN A 27 -23.96 -46.53 -17.34
CA GLN A 27 -24.07 -47.70 -18.26
C GLN A 27 -22.69 -48.34 -18.58
N LEU A 28 -21.56 -47.77 -18.09
CA LEU A 28 -20.23 -48.16 -18.50
C LEU A 28 -19.56 -49.26 -17.66
N GLU A 29 -20.13 -49.70 -16.53
CA GLU A 29 -19.57 -50.80 -15.74
C GLU A 29 -20.63 -51.82 -15.23
N LYS A 30 -21.63 -52.12 -15.99
CA LYS A 30 -22.30 -53.40 -15.78
C LYS A 30 -21.28 -54.47 -16.16
N GLY A 31 -20.70 -55.09 -15.15
CA GLY A 31 -19.81 -56.22 -15.34
C GLY A 31 -20.43 -57.17 -16.36
N ASN A 32 -19.66 -57.50 -17.40
CA ASN A 32 -20.08 -58.28 -18.52
C ASN A 32 -20.75 -59.60 -18.04
N PRO A 33 -22.06 -59.79 -18.19
CA PRO A 33 -22.75 -61.01 -17.72
C PRO A 33 -22.30 -62.30 -18.39
N GLU A 34 -21.39 -62.22 -19.37
CA GLU A 34 -20.72 -63.34 -20.04
C GLU A 34 -19.38 -63.75 -19.43
N ALA A 35 -19.11 -63.36 -18.16
CA ALA A 35 -17.97 -63.91 -17.45
C ALA A 35 -18.12 -65.43 -17.43
N ASP A 36 -17.13 -66.17 -17.99
CA ASP A 36 -17.13 -67.62 -17.97
C ASP A 36 -17.10 -68.12 -16.52
N ILE A 37 -18.31 -68.30 -15.94
CA ILE A 37 -18.51 -68.73 -14.55
C ILE A 37 -17.90 -70.09 -14.27
N HIS A 38 -17.63 -70.89 -15.30
CA HIS A 38 -16.94 -72.14 -15.18
C HIS A 38 -15.44 -71.97 -14.90
N ASN A 39 -14.87 -70.84 -15.31
CA ASN A 39 -13.46 -70.52 -14.99
C ASN A 39 -13.34 -69.92 -13.58
N ARG A 40 -12.52 -70.56 -12.71
CA ARG A 40 -12.31 -70.17 -11.34
C ARG A 40 -11.83 -68.72 -11.18
N THR A 41 -10.90 -68.27 -12.02
CA THR A 41 -10.32 -66.91 -11.97
C THR A 41 -11.31 -65.86 -12.38
N SER A 42 -12.16 -66.11 -13.42
CA SER A 42 -13.21 -65.19 -13.85
C SER A 42 -14.33 -65.06 -12.82
N ARG A 43 -14.73 -66.21 -12.21
CA ARG A 43 -15.71 -66.26 -11.14
C ARG A 43 -15.24 -65.48 -9.90
N ALA A 44 -13.96 -65.70 -9.46
CA ALA A 44 -13.41 -64.99 -8.34
C ALA A 44 -13.38 -63.47 -8.56
N LYS A 45 -12.96 -63.00 -9.75
CA LYS A 45 -12.95 -61.57 -10.10
C LYS A 45 -14.36 -60.96 -10.09
N TYR A 46 -15.36 -61.70 -10.60
CA TYR A 46 -16.75 -61.21 -10.60
C TYR A 46 -17.29 -61.07 -9.17
N VAL A 47 -17.10 -62.08 -8.32
CA VAL A 47 -17.53 -62.04 -6.92
C VAL A 47 -16.79 -60.94 -6.16
N GLU A 48 -15.48 -60.80 -6.38
CA GLU A 48 -14.67 -59.73 -5.77
C GLU A 48 -15.16 -58.35 -6.23
N GLY A 49 -15.54 -58.18 -7.52
CA GLY A 49 -16.13 -56.96 -8.06
C GLY A 49 -17.46 -56.60 -7.37
N CYS A 50 -18.39 -57.57 -7.23
CA CYS A 50 -19.64 -57.36 -6.53
C CYS A 50 -19.43 -57.02 -5.03
N LEU A 51 -18.47 -57.67 -4.37
CA LEU A 51 -18.14 -57.35 -2.98
C LEU A 51 -17.51 -55.97 -2.81
N SER A 52 -16.64 -55.55 -3.74
CA SER A 52 -16.10 -54.18 -3.80
C SER A 52 -17.19 -53.14 -3.96
N GLN A 53 -18.12 -53.36 -4.89
CA GLN A 53 -19.29 -52.45 -5.08
C GLN A 53 -20.16 -52.33 -3.81
N MET A 54 -20.43 -53.48 -3.14
CA MET A 54 -21.17 -53.47 -1.88
C MET A 54 -20.45 -52.67 -0.78
N GLN A 55 -19.13 -52.83 -0.69
CA GLN A 55 -18.31 -52.13 0.29
C GLN A 55 -18.28 -50.62 0.02
N GLU A 56 -18.02 -50.24 -1.24
CA GLU A 56 -18.02 -48.85 -1.67
C GLU A 56 -19.38 -48.17 -1.42
N ALA A 57 -20.46 -48.85 -1.82
CA ALA A 57 -21.82 -48.37 -1.57
C ALA A 57 -22.13 -48.22 -0.07
N SER A 58 -21.71 -49.20 0.76
CA SER A 58 -21.91 -49.16 2.21
C SER A 58 -21.15 -48.01 2.87
N ALA A 59 -19.86 -47.78 2.46
CA ALA A 59 -19.06 -46.65 2.97
C ALA A 59 -19.64 -45.31 2.55
N GLU A 60 -20.17 -45.19 1.32
CA GLU A 60 -20.80 -43.96 0.85
C GLU A 60 -22.15 -43.71 1.55
N ILE A 61 -22.93 -44.75 1.83
CA ILE A 61 -24.18 -44.65 2.64
C ILE A 61 -23.85 -44.11 4.03
N GLU A 62 -22.83 -44.61 4.70
CA GLU A 62 -22.44 -44.14 6.02
C GLU A 62 -22.09 -42.65 6.00
N ARG A 63 -21.28 -42.21 5.01
CA ARG A 63 -20.92 -40.81 4.80
C ARG A 63 -22.15 -39.92 4.54
N LEU A 64 -23.05 -40.37 3.66
CA LEU A 64 -24.28 -39.66 3.35
C LEU A 64 -25.25 -39.60 4.54
N GLN A 65 -25.29 -40.63 5.37
CA GLN A 65 -26.10 -40.64 6.60
C GLN A 65 -25.61 -39.58 7.60
N ASP A 66 -24.29 -39.41 7.77
CA ASP A 66 -23.78 -38.39 8.67
C ASP A 66 -24.14 -36.98 8.18
N GLU A 67 -24.01 -36.72 6.88
CA GLU A 67 -24.42 -35.44 6.29
C GLU A 67 -25.94 -35.24 6.39
N TYR A 68 -26.74 -36.30 6.18
CA TYR A 68 -28.18 -36.25 6.32
C TYR A 68 -28.61 -35.93 7.76
N ARG A 69 -27.95 -36.50 8.78
CA ARG A 69 -28.16 -36.16 10.19
C ARG A 69 -27.85 -34.71 10.47
N LEU A 70 -26.72 -34.21 9.92
CA LEU A 70 -26.28 -32.81 10.06
C LEU A 70 -27.32 -31.85 9.47
N VAL A 71 -27.78 -32.09 8.23
CA VAL A 71 -28.83 -31.28 7.58
C VAL A 71 -30.12 -31.27 8.38
N ASN A 72 -30.55 -32.42 8.90
CA ASN A 72 -31.74 -32.48 9.75
C ASN A 72 -31.57 -31.73 11.08
N SER A 73 -30.36 -31.74 11.67
CA SER A 73 -30.09 -30.97 12.88
C SER A 73 -30.22 -29.47 12.63
N TYR A 74 -29.70 -28.97 11.48
CA TYR A 74 -29.87 -27.56 11.13
C TYR A 74 -31.30 -27.16 10.81
N LEU A 75 -32.08 -28.03 10.16
CA LEU A 75 -33.52 -27.79 9.98
C LEU A 75 -34.25 -27.69 11.29
N LYS A 76 -33.91 -28.53 12.26
CA LYS A 76 -34.45 -28.48 13.61
C LYS A 76 -34.05 -27.20 14.34
N ASP A 77 -32.77 -26.80 14.25
CA ASP A 77 -32.30 -25.54 14.82
C ASP A 77 -33.11 -24.34 14.28
N MET A 78 -33.45 -24.34 12.99
CA MET A 78 -34.31 -23.29 12.39
C MET A 78 -35.72 -23.27 13.00
N GLU A 79 -36.34 -24.42 13.23
CA GLU A 79 -37.64 -24.54 13.87
C GLU A 79 -37.60 -24.00 15.30
N GLU A 80 -36.57 -24.34 16.07
CA GLU A 80 -36.36 -23.85 17.44
C GLU A 80 -36.15 -22.32 17.48
N ILE A 81 -35.40 -21.77 16.55
CA ILE A 81 -35.17 -20.31 16.46
C ILE A 81 -36.46 -19.57 16.10
N GLU A 82 -37.26 -20.11 15.18
CA GLU A 82 -38.56 -19.50 14.84
C GLU A 82 -39.58 -19.59 15.98
N ALA A 83 -39.51 -20.63 16.82
CA ALA A 83 -40.35 -20.82 17.96
C ALA A 83 -39.95 -19.98 19.20
N LEU A 84 -38.86 -19.19 19.13
CA LEU A 84 -38.43 -18.36 20.26
C LEU A 84 -39.47 -17.34 20.66
N PRO A 85 -39.66 -17.09 21.97
CA PRO A 85 -40.51 -16.02 22.48
C PRO A 85 -40.04 -14.65 21.99
N GLU A 86 -40.95 -13.73 21.74
CA GLU A 86 -40.61 -12.41 21.14
C GLU A 86 -39.57 -11.62 21.94
N CYS A 87 -39.58 -11.69 23.28
CA CYS A 87 -38.59 -10.99 24.11
C CYS A 87 -37.17 -11.55 23.93
N GLU A 88 -37.04 -12.85 23.73
CA GLU A 88 -35.77 -13.55 23.54
C GLU A 88 -35.27 -13.40 22.10
N LYS A 89 -36.21 -13.47 21.14
CA LYS A 89 -35.92 -13.18 19.75
C LYS A 89 -35.40 -11.75 19.57
N ALA A 90 -35.95 -10.77 20.28
CA ALA A 90 -35.47 -9.40 20.24
C ALA A 90 -34.00 -9.26 20.67
N LEU A 91 -33.56 -10.03 21.67
CA LEU A 91 -32.14 -10.04 22.10
C LEU A 91 -31.22 -10.72 21.06
N VAL A 92 -31.69 -11.83 20.48
CA VAL A 92 -30.96 -12.50 19.36
C VAL A 92 -30.86 -11.57 18.19
N ASP A 93 -31.92 -10.89 17.80
CA ASP A 93 -31.95 -9.91 16.71
C ASP A 93 -31.04 -8.71 16.97
N GLU A 94 -30.95 -8.22 18.21
CA GLU A 94 -30.05 -7.12 18.57
C GLU A 94 -28.59 -7.49 18.29
N HIS A 95 -28.15 -8.64 18.79
CA HIS A 95 -26.78 -9.10 18.55
C HIS A 95 -26.56 -9.48 17.10
N ALA A 96 -27.52 -10.09 16.42
CA ALA A 96 -27.43 -10.40 15.00
C ALA A 96 -27.30 -9.13 14.13
N ARG A 97 -28.06 -8.06 14.42
CA ARG A 97 -27.94 -6.76 13.74
C ARG A 97 -26.58 -6.12 13.98
N ALA A 98 -26.08 -6.17 15.22
CA ALA A 98 -24.76 -5.65 15.54
C ALA A 98 -23.67 -6.38 14.76
N ILE A 99 -23.71 -7.73 14.75
CA ILE A 99 -22.74 -8.55 13.98
C ILE A 99 -22.82 -8.23 12.49
N PHE A 100 -24.02 -8.15 11.92
CA PHE A 100 -24.23 -7.86 10.49
C PHE A 100 -23.68 -6.47 10.10
N ALA A 101 -23.91 -5.46 10.92
CA ALA A 101 -23.39 -4.10 10.69
C ALA A 101 -21.86 -4.05 10.80
N LEU A 102 -21.30 -4.70 11.84
CA LEU A 102 -19.84 -4.74 12.06
C LEU A 102 -19.11 -5.55 10.98
N ASP A 103 -19.72 -6.63 10.48
CA ASP A 103 -19.14 -7.43 9.39
C ASP A 103 -19.11 -6.63 8.08
N SER A 104 -20.19 -5.89 7.78
CA SER A 104 -20.24 -4.94 6.66
C SER A 104 -19.20 -3.82 6.79
N ASP A 105 -18.99 -3.28 7.99
CA ASP A 105 -17.97 -2.28 8.25
C ASP A 105 -16.56 -2.86 8.07
N LYS A 106 -16.32 -4.08 8.54
CA LYS A 106 -15.06 -4.80 8.36
C LYS A 106 -14.73 -5.02 6.87
N GLU A 107 -15.71 -5.46 6.07
CA GLU A 107 -15.52 -5.60 4.62
C GLU A 107 -15.18 -4.26 3.96
N ARG A 108 -15.87 -3.18 4.34
CA ARG A 108 -15.63 -1.82 3.84
C ARG A 108 -14.22 -1.30 4.19
N TYR A 109 -13.73 -1.61 5.39
CA TYR A 109 -12.36 -1.26 5.79
C TYR A 109 -11.32 -2.14 5.08
N ALA A 110 -11.61 -3.41 4.83
CA ALA A 110 -10.72 -4.33 4.11
C ALA A 110 -10.57 -3.94 2.62
N GLU A 111 -11.63 -3.44 1.99
CA GLU A 111 -11.60 -2.93 0.62
C GLU A 111 -10.79 -1.64 0.47
N ARG A 112 -10.71 -0.82 1.52
CA ARG A 112 -9.80 0.33 1.61
C ARG A 112 -8.39 -0.19 1.82
N SER A 113 -7.77 -0.61 0.74
CA SER A 113 -6.37 -1.07 0.73
C SER A 113 -5.48 -0.11 1.50
N SER A 114 -4.62 -0.64 2.36
CA SER A 114 -3.58 0.11 3.06
C SER A 114 -2.82 0.99 2.07
N ASN A 115 -2.95 2.31 2.21
CA ASN A 115 -2.30 3.31 1.36
C ASN A 115 -0.80 3.47 1.69
N MET A 116 -0.29 2.73 2.67
CA MET A 116 1.05 2.87 3.18
C MET A 116 1.78 1.53 3.26
N ARG A 117 3.06 1.51 2.84
CA ARG A 117 3.89 0.31 3.03
C ARG A 117 4.15 0.08 4.51
N GLU A 118 4.13 -1.17 4.93
CA GLU A 118 4.36 -1.54 6.34
C GLU A 118 5.71 -1.02 6.88
N SER A 119 6.75 -0.97 6.02
CA SER A 119 8.05 -0.38 6.37
C SER A 119 7.97 1.11 6.73
N ASP A 120 7.15 1.86 5.97
CA ASP A 120 6.96 3.29 6.18
C ASP A 120 6.07 3.56 7.39
N TYR A 121 5.05 2.71 7.61
CA TYR A 121 4.21 2.75 8.80
C TYR A 121 5.04 2.59 10.08
N ARG A 122 5.83 1.51 10.19
CA ARG A 122 6.70 1.26 11.36
C ARG A 122 7.73 2.36 11.59
N LYS A 123 8.18 3.01 10.51
CA LYS A 123 9.11 4.12 10.58
C LYS A 123 8.45 5.38 11.16
N MET A 124 7.22 5.70 10.72
CA MET A 124 6.45 6.82 11.25
C MET A 124 6.02 6.57 12.69
N GLU A 125 5.63 5.35 13.03
CA GLU A 125 5.30 4.93 14.39
C GLU A 125 6.44 5.20 15.37
N ARG A 126 7.69 4.87 15.01
CA ARG A 126 8.87 5.15 15.85
C ARG A 126 9.15 6.64 16.03
N MET A 127 8.65 7.47 15.15
CA MET A 127 8.85 8.92 15.20
C MET A 127 7.62 9.67 15.70
N GLU A 128 6.57 8.98 16.12
CA GLU A 128 5.26 9.56 16.46
C GLU A 128 5.39 10.77 17.41
N ASP A 129 6.13 10.62 18.51
CA ASP A 129 6.30 11.69 19.53
C ASP A 129 7.07 12.91 19.03
N THR A 130 7.83 12.77 17.93
CA THR A 130 8.76 13.80 17.45
C THR A 130 8.51 14.22 16.02
N ALA A 131 7.53 13.62 15.34
CA ALA A 131 7.29 13.81 13.92
C ALA A 131 7.04 15.28 13.56
N ASP A 132 6.14 15.94 14.27
CA ASP A 132 5.80 17.36 14.01
C ASP A 132 7.02 18.28 14.20
N LYS A 133 7.82 18.04 15.22
CA LYS A 133 9.06 18.80 15.48
C LYS A 133 10.09 18.56 14.38
N ASN A 134 10.22 17.33 13.91
CA ASN A 134 11.16 16.96 12.85
C ASN A 134 10.74 17.54 11.51
N ILE A 135 9.44 17.51 11.19
CA ILE A 135 8.87 18.13 9.98
C ILE A 135 9.08 19.64 9.99
N ALA A 136 8.79 20.30 11.14
CA ALA A 136 8.99 21.74 11.30
C ALA A 136 10.46 22.11 11.12
N LYS A 137 11.38 21.39 11.78
CA LYS A 137 12.83 21.60 11.67
C LYS A 137 13.34 21.45 10.25
N LEU A 138 12.83 20.45 9.52
CA LEU A 138 13.25 20.21 8.14
C LEU A 138 12.75 21.31 7.21
N LYS A 139 11.48 21.71 7.31
CA LYS A 139 10.90 22.82 6.54
C LYS A 139 11.61 24.15 6.84
N GLU A 140 11.98 24.40 8.09
CA GLU A 140 12.76 25.57 8.49
C GLU A 140 14.14 25.57 7.85
N ALA A 141 14.86 24.45 7.87
CA ALA A 141 16.17 24.32 7.26
C ALA A 141 16.12 24.48 5.72
N GLU A 142 15.09 23.93 5.06
CA GLU A 142 14.86 24.14 3.61
C GLU A 142 14.59 25.60 3.27
N SER A 143 13.70 26.24 4.02
CA SER A 143 13.37 27.68 3.87
C SER A 143 14.60 28.55 4.10
N TYR A 144 15.41 28.22 5.11
CA TYR A 144 16.68 28.91 5.38
C TYR A 144 17.68 28.73 4.24
N GLN A 145 17.78 27.54 3.65
CA GLN A 145 18.63 27.28 2.49
C GLN A 145 18.23 28.14 1.28
N GLU A 146 16.97 28.31 1.05
CA GLU A 146 16.46 29.16 -0.03
C GLU A 146 16.82 30.65 0.19
N LYS A 147 16.66 31.13 1.45
CA LYS A 147 17.06 32.50 1.81
C LYS A 147 18.57 32.70 1.59
N ILE A 148 19.39 31.75 2.03
CA ILE A 148 20.86 31.81 1.83
C ILE A 148 21.20 31.87 0.33
N LYS A 149 20.53 31.07 -0.51
CA LYS A 149 20.75 31.11 -1.98
C LYS A 149 20.44 32.50 -2.56
N LYS A 150 19.32 33.09 -2.17
CA LYS A 150 18.96 34.45 -2.59
C LYS A 150 19.97 35.49 -2.12
N ASP A 151 20.45 35.39 -0.89
CA ASP A 151 21.47 36.31 -0.34
C ASP A 151 22.81 36.14 -1.10
N LEU A 152 23.21 34.93 -1.43
CA LEU A 152 24.42 34.68 -2.21
C LEU A 152 24.33 35.29 -3.62
N GLN A 153 23.19 35.15 -4.30
CA GLN A 153 22.95 35.76 -5.62
C GLN A 153 23.01 37.29 -5.55
N ARG A 154 22.39 37.88 -4.51
CA ARG A 154 22.45 39.33 -4.30
C ARG A 154 23.86 39.82 -4.04
N LEU A 155 24.62 39.16 -3.17
CA LEU A 155 26.00 39.51 -2.88
C LEU A 155 26.91 39.33 -4.10
N GLU A 156 26.63 38.38 -4.95
CA GLU A 156 27.38 38.20 -6.21
C GLU A 156 27.12 39.37 -7.17
N GLY A 157 25.89 39.81 -7.31
CA GLY A 157 25.53 41.03 -8.03
C GLY A 157 26.22 42.28 -7.46
N GLU A 158 26.19 42.48 -6.12
CA GLU A 158 26.86 43.58 -5.45
C GLU A 158 28.38 43.55 -5.66
N LYS A 159 29.00 42.36 -5.62
CA LYS A 159 30.43 42.16 -5.89
C LYS A 159 30.79 42.59 -7.32
N HIS A 160 30.00 42.18 -8.30
CA HIS A 160 30.22 42.58 -9.69
C HIS A 160 30.04 44.09 -9.87
N ALA A 161 29.04 44.71 -9.24
CA ALA A 161 28.84 46.15 -9.30
C ALA A 161 30.04 46.93 -8.65
N CYS A 162 30.52 46.47 -7.46
CA CYS A 162 31.71 47.05 -6.83
C CYS A 162 32.97 46.92 -7.70
N LYS A 163 33.15 45.73 -8.32
CA LYS A 163 34.29 45.50 -9.24
C LYS A 163 34.24 46.40 -10.48
N TYR A 164 33.03 46.57 -11.03
CA TYR A 164 32.84 47.47 -12.17
C TYR A 164 33.23 48.93 -11.80
N ARG A 165 32.70 49.46 -10.66
CA ARG A 165 33.05 50.82 -10.19
C ARG A 165 34.54 50.95 -9.89
N MET A 166 35.17 49.94 -9.35
CA MET A 166 36.61 49.94 -9.10
C MET A 166 37.39 50.04 -10.42
N ASN A 167 37.03 49.24 -11.43
CA ASN A 167 37.67 49.31 -12.74
C ASN A 167 37.46 50.67 -13.45
N GLU A 168 36.23 51.22 -13.32
CA GLU A 168 35.90 52.55 -13.87
C GLU A 168 36.77 53.66 -13.22
N ALA A 169 36.90 53.63 -11.88
CA ALA A 169 37.77 54.57 -11.18
C ALA A 169 39.26 54.39 -11.50
N GLU A 170 39.69 53.14 -11.73
CA GLU A 170 41.09 52.85 -12.15
C GLU A 170 41.38 53.40 -13.55
N ILE A 171 40.46 53.21 -14.51
CA ILE A 171 40.53 53.76 -15.85
C ILE A 171 40.54 55.29 -15.80
N ALA A 172 39.66 55.90 -14.97
CA ALA A 172 39.63 57.34 -14.76
C ALA A 172 40.99 57.89 -14.26
N LEU A 173 41.59 57.21 -13.27
CA LEU A 173 42.93 57.58 -12.77
C LEU A 173 44.01 57.46 -13.84
N MET A 174 44.00 56.38 -14.68
CA MET A 174 44.93 56.23 -15.79
C MET A 174 44.75 57.36 -16.82
N ASN A 175 43.51 57.68 -17.17
CA ASN A 175 43.21 58.78 -18.09
C ASN A 175 43.67 60.15 -17.53
N MET A 176 43.47 60.40 -16.20
CA MET A 176 43.96 61.62 -15.58
C MET A 176 45.49 61.74 -15.63
N ARG A 177 46.21 60.62 -15.41
CA ARG A 177 47.66 60.59 -15.55
C ARG A 177 48.06 60.94 -16.97
N GLY A 178 47.41 60.33 -17.97
CA GLY A 178 47.66 60.66 -19.39
C GLY A 178 47.38 62.10 -19.70
N MET A 179 46.26 62.67 -19.26
CA MET A 179 45.94 64.08 -19.42
C MET A 179 46.97 65.01 -18.74
N THR A 180 47.42 64.65 -17.53
CA THR A 180 48.46 65.41 -16.83
C THR A 180 49.73 65.48 -17.64
N VAL A 181 50.18 64.37 -18.21
CA VAL A 181 51.39 64.34 -19.08
C VAL A 181 51.24 65.24 -20.34
N ILE A 182 50.07 65.18 -20.99
CA ILE A 182 49.75 66.00 -22.16
C ILE A 182 49.76 67.49 -21.77
N CYS A 183 49.11 67.85 -20.64
CA CYS A 183 49.12 69.25 -20.18
C CYS A 183 50.52 69.76 -19.82
N VAL A 184 51.39 68.94 -19.23
CA VAL A 184 52.74 69.30 -18.90
C VAL A 184 53.56 69.53 -20.22
N ILE A 185 53.42 68.62 -21.19
CA ILE A 185 54.09 68.79 -22.50
C ILE A 185 53.60 70.06 -23.19
N ALA A 186 52.27 70.34 -23.18
CA ALA A 186 51.72 71.54 -23.78
C ALA A 186 52.20 72.79 -23.05
N ALA A 187 52.30 72.78 -21.73
CA ALA A 187 52.80 73.91 -20.94
C ALA A 187 54.28 74.21 -21.26
N VAL A 188 55.14 73.13 -21.38
CA VAL A 188 56.54 73.28 -21.78
C VAL A 188 56.63 73.84 -23.16
N ALA A 189 55.85 73.35 -24.14
CA ALA A 189 55.86 73.91 -25.50
C ALA A 189 55.43 75.38 -25.54
N CYS A 190 54.40 75.78 -24.77
CA CYS A 190 53.98 77.19 -24.65
C CYS A 190 55.13 78.04 -24.06
N ILE A 191 55.77 77.56 -23.01
CA ILE A 191 56.97 78.27 -22.45
C ILE A 191 58.09 78.46 -23.51
N CYS A 192 58.39 77.40 -24.22
CA CYS A 192 59.37 77.48 -25.30
C CYS A 192 58.98 78.49 -26.36
N ILE A 193 57.70 78.55 -26.75
CA ILE A 193 57.20 79.54 -27.74
C ILE A 193 57.35 80.96 -27.20
N LEU A 194 56.98 81.16 -25.92
CA LEU A 194 57.10 82.47 -25.29
C LEU A 194 58.59 82.93 -25.18
N LEU A 195 59.47 81.98 -24.86
CA LEU A 195 60.92 82.31 -24.87
C LEU A 195 61.44 82.68 -26.25
N ILE A 196 61.00 82.00 -27.33
CA ILE A 196 61.38 82.33 -28.71
C ILE A 196 60.83 83.72 -29.07
N LEU A 197 59.64 84.08 -28.75
CA LEU A 197 59.00 85.38 -28.95
C LEU A 197 59.77 86.51 -28.25
N GLU A 198 60.26 86.30 -27.01
CA GLU A 198 61.04 87.29 -26.27
C GLU A 198 62.46 87.45 -26.73
N PHE A 199 63.17 86.33 -26.98
CA PHE A 199 64.62 86.33 -27.30
C PHE A 199 64.93 86.44 -28.79
N VAL A 200 64.02 85.98 -29.68
CA VAL A 200 64.29 86.01 -31.17
C VAL A 200 63.53 87.15 -31.85
N LEU A 201 62.34 87.53 -31.39
CA LEU A 201 61.52 88.53 -32.01
C LEU A 201 61.41 89.87 -31.21
N ASP A 202 62.20 90.03 -30.12
CA ASP A 202 62.23 91.19 -29.24
C ASP A 202 60.81 91.74 -28.86
N MET A 203 59.81 90.88 -28.71
CA MET A 203 58.42 91.22 -28.31
C MET A 203 58.23 91.11 -26.78
N ASP A 204 57.56 92.08 -26.16
CA ASP A 204 57.27 92.04 -24.71
C ASP A 204 56.26 90.97 -24.40
N ALA A 205 56.71 89.73 -23.94
CA ALA A 205 55.95 88.58 -23.68
C ALA A 205 55.44 88.49 -22.23
N ARG A 206 55.60 89.56 -21.35
CA ARG A 206 55.24 89.51 -19.89
C ARG A 206 53.79 89.20 -19.65
N ILE A 207 52.83 89.73 -20.43
CA ILE A 207 51.41 89.43 -20.36
C ILE A 207 51.15 87.97 -20.73
N GLY A 208 51.83 87.42 -21.72
CA GLY A 208 51.74 86.05 -22.16
C GLY A 208 52.10 85.05 -21.02
N TYR A 209 53.18 85.31 -20.25
CA TYR A 209 53.56 84.48 -19.10
C TYR A 209 52.52 84.54 -18.01
N LEU A 210 51.89 85.70 -17.75
CA LEU A 210 50.86 85.84 -16.71
C LEU A 210 49.62 85.07 -17.12
N VAL A 211 49.13 85.21 -18.32
CA VAL A 211 47.96 84.44 -18.86
C VAL A 211 48.21 82.97 -18.82
N MET A 212 49.37 82.53 -19.23
CA MET A 212 49.81 81.13 -19.25
C MET A 212 49.86 80.57 -17.81
N ALA A 213 50.40 81.34 -16.84
CA ALA A 213 50.43 80.90 -15.45
C ALA A 213 49.05 80.73 -14.84
N VAL A 214 48.13 81.66 -15.09
CA VAL A 214 46.74 81.55 -14.65
C VAL A 214 46.04 80.36 -15.30
N ALA A 215 46.20 80.19 -16.61
CA ALA A 215 45.60 79.05 -17.32
C ALA A 215 46.16 77.70 -16.80
N ALA A 216 47.49 77.63 -16.59
CA ALA A 216 48.08 76.43 -16.04
C ALA A 216 47.59 76.12 -14.58
N ALA A 217 47.46 77.16 -13.77
CA ALA A 217 46.90 77.02 -12.41
C ALA A 217 45.46 76.48 -12.40
N LEU A 218 44.59 76.99 -13.30
CA LEU A 218 43.23 76.53 -13.46
C LEU A 218 43.18 75.05 -13.91
N VAL A 219 43.97 74.73 -14.96
CA VAL A 219 44.02 73.34 -15.44
C VAL A 219 44.56 72.38 -14.37
N LEU A 220 45.59 72.71 -13.62
CA LEU A 220 46.15 71.91 -12.55
C LEU A 220 45.16 71.74 -11.41
N THR A 221 44.38 72.80 -11.10
CA THR A 221 43.36 72.72 -10.07
C THR A 221 42.24 71.75 -10.46
N VAL A 222 41.74 71.81 -11.70
CA VAL A 222 40.72 70.92 -12.20
C VAL A 222 41.22 69.45 -12.22
N LEU A 223 42.41 69.21 -12.70
CA LEU A 223 43.05 67.88 -12.72
C LEU A 223 43.25 67.35 -11.33
N PHE A 224 43.69 68.17 -10.38
CA PHE A 224 43.88 67.74 -8.99
C PHE A 224 42.54 67.35 -8.34
N VAL A 225 41.47 68.17 -8.54
CA VAL A 225 40.16 67.82 -7.98
C VAL A 225 39.65 66.53 -8.57
N LYS A 226 39.71 66.34 -9.90
CA LYS A 226 39.27 65.12 -10.58
C LYS A 226 40.10 63.90 -10.19
N TYR A 227 41.42 64.06 -10.03
CA TYR A 227 42.29 63.00 -9.53
C TYR A 227 41.89 62.56 -8.10
N LYS A 228 41.66 63.52 -7.20
CA LYS A 228 41.23 63.27 -5.84
C LYS A 228 39.87 62.60 -5.77
N GLU A 229 38.94 63.01 -6.64
CA GLU A 229 37.61 62.40 -6.76
C GLU A 229 37.73 60.90 -7.16
N ALA A 230 38.48 60.62 -8.24
CA ALA A 230 38.68 59.24 -8.72
C ALA A 230 39.47 58.37 -7.73
N ASP A 231 40.48 58.91 -7.04
CA ASP A 231 41.24 58.18 -5.99
C ASP A 231 40.34 57.85 -4.79
N SER A 232 39.48 58.78 -4.38
CA SER A 232 38.52 58.57 -3.29
C SER A 232 37.52 57.48 -3.67
N GLU A 233 37.00 57.52 -4.90
CA GLU A 233 36.02 56.55 -5.40
C GLU A 233 36.63 55.13 -5.51
N LEU A 234 37.89 55.03 -5.97
CA LEU A 234 38.63 53.78 -5.99
C LEU A 234 38.77 53.18 -4.56
N ARG A 235 39.16 54.00 -3.60
CA ARG A 235 39.33 53.57 -2.20
C ARG A 235 38.00 53.11 -1.58
N ILE A 236 36.89 53.83 -1.83
CA ILE A 236 35.56 53.50 -1.34
C ILE A 236 35.10 52.19 -1.99
N SER A 237 35.22 52.06 -3.32
CA SER A 237 34.81 50.86 -4.04
C SER A 237 35.64 49.63 -3.65
N SER A 238 36.95 49.78 -3.46
CA SER A 238 37.85 48.72 -2.99
C SER A 238 37.46 48.24 -1.57
N ARG A 239 37.18 49.16 -0.65
CA ARG A 239 36.72 48.81 0.71
C ARG A 239 35.37 48.09 0.66
N SER A 240 34.43 48.57 -0.18
CA SER A 240 33.12 47.96 -0.36
C SER A 240 33.22 46.56 -0.95
N TYR A 241 34.08 46.36 -1.99
CA TYR A 241 34.38 45.07 -2.58
C TYR A 241 34.90 44.06 -1.53
N ASN A 242 35.89 44.44 -0.73
CA ASN A 242 36.45 43.60 0.31
C ASN A 242 35.38 43.22 1.37
N LYS A 243 34.52 44.18 1.74
CA LYS A 243 33.38 43.93 2.69
C LYS A 243 32.37 42.94 2.10
N VAL A 244 32.00 43.06 0.83
CA VAL A 244 31.09 42.14 0.13
C VAL A 244 31.70 40.76 0.04
N VAL A 245 33.00 40.64 -0.28
CA VAL A 245 33.72 39.35 -0.34
C VAL A 245 33.70 38.67 1.06
N MET A 246 33.98 39.41 2.13
CA MET A 246 33.91 38.88 3.48
C MET A 246 32.49 38.40 3.84
N LEU A 247 31.45 39.17 3.48
CA LEU A 247 30.06 38.79 3.71
C LEU A 247 29.69 37.55 2.90
N GLN A 248 30.09 37.49 1.63
CA GLN A 248 29.87 36.33 0.76
C GLN A 248 30.50 35.06 1.34
N ASN A 249 31.74 35.15 1.83
CA ASN A 249 32.42 34.02 2.46
C ASN A 249 31.69 33.55 3.74
N LYS A 250 31.21 34.48 4.57
CA LYS A 250 30.42 34.16 5.77
C LYS A 250 29.08 33.47 5.42
N VAL A 251 28.43 33.94 4.36
CA VAL A 251 27.16 33.34 3.87
C VAL A 251 27.43 31.98 3.22
N LYS A 252 28.54 31.79 2.50
CA LYS A 252 28.98 30.49 1.96
C LYS A 252 29.18 29.45 3.08
N ILE A 253 29.81 29.82 4.17
CA ILE A 253 29.99 28.91 5.33
C ILE A 253 28.62 28.49 5.88
N ARG A 254 27.68 29.42 6.03
CA ARG A 254 26.30 29.11 6.48
C ARG A 254 25.59 28.18 5.48
N TYR A 255 25.81 28.40 4.19
CA TYR A 255 25.27 27.53 3.13
C TYR A 255 25.74 26.09 3.28
N VAL A 256 27.06 25.89 3.39
CA VAL A 256 27.66 24.56 3.54
C VAL A 256 27.18 23.87 4.82
N ASN A 257 27.15 24.60 5.95
CA ASN A 257 26.69 24.03 7.22
C ASN A 257 25.21 23.62 7.15
N ASN A 258 24.35 24.44 6.55
CA ASN A 258 22.95 24.12 6.40
C ASN A 258 22.70 23.00 5.37
N THR A 259 23.49 22.92 4.30
CA THR A 259 23.47 21.80 3.34
C THR A 259 23.82 20.50 4.07
N GLY A 260 24.88 20.48 4.85
CA GLY A 260 25.26 19.30 5.64
C GLY A 260 24.17 18.88 6.66
N LEU A 261 23.47 19.85 7.27
CA LEU A 261 22.33 19.56 8.13
C LEU A 261 21.17 18.94 7.34
N LEU A 262 20.83 19.47 6.18
CA LEU A 262 19.77 18.96 5.30
C LEU A 262 20.10 17.55 4.81
N ASP A 263 21.34 17.33 4.34
CA ASP A 263 21.78 16.01 3.87
C ASP A 263 21.69 14.96 4.99
N TYR A 264 22.10 15.34 6.21
CA TYR A 264 21.96 14.48 7.38
C TYR A 264 20.49 14.15 7.67
N LEU A 265 19.60 15.16 7.64
CA LEU A 265 18.17 14.94 7.91
C LEU A 265 17.51 14.11 6.81
N TYR A 266 17.84 14.33 5.52
CA TYR A 266 17.34 13.54 4.40
C TYR A 266 17.78 12.07 4.51
N MET A 267 19.04 11.82 4.82
CA MET A 267 19.54 10.46 5.02
C MET A 267 18.90 9.81 6.26
N LYS A 268 18.80 10.53 7.37
CA LYS A 268 18.22 10.02 8.62
C LYS A 268 16.77 9.57 8.42
N TYR A 269 15.99 10.35 7.70
CA TYR A 269 14.58 10.05 7.46
C TYR A 269 14.33 9.32 6.15
N ASN A 270 15.39 9.10 5.33
CA ASN A 270 15.33 8.50 4.01
C ASN A 270 14.22 9.13 3.16
N ILE A 271 14.28 10.43 2.97
CA ILE A 271 13.31 11.27 2.27
C ILE A 271 14.04 12.30 1.41
N GLU A 272 13.32 12.84 0.44
CA GLU A 272 13.85 13.83 -0.50
C GLU A 272 13.52 15.27 -0.11
N SER A 273 12.49 15.48 0.73
CA SER A 273 12.04 16.82 1.14
C SER A 273 11.19 16.79 2.40
N GLY A 274 11.09 17.96 3.08
CA GLY A 274 10.21 18.14 4.22
C GLY A 274 8.72 18.04 3.88
N ALA A 275 8.35 18.38 2.64
CA ALA A 275 6.99 18.19 2.13
C ALA A 275 6.64 16.70 2.04
N LYS A 276 7.59 15.87 1.58
CA LYS A 276 7.40 14.42 1.49
C LYS A 276 7.26 13.76 2.85
N LEU A 277 8.03 14.24 3.85
CA LEU A 277 7.87 13.76 5.23
C LEU A 277 6.50 14.12 5.80
N ALA A 278 6.01 15.33 5.54
CA ALA A 278 4.69 15.75 5.98
C ALA A 278 3.56 14.92 5.32
N GLU A 279 3.68 14.62 4.03
CA GLU A 279 2.73 13.75 3.30
C GLU A 279 2.71 12.33 3.90
N LEU A 280 3.88 11.76 4.20
CA LEU A 280 3.97 10.44 4.82
C LEU A 280 3.40 10.44 6.24
N TRP A 281 3.59 11.52 6.99
CA TRP A 281 3.02 11.69 8.32
C TRP A 281 1.49 11.77 8.30
N GLU A 282 0.92 12.51 7.36
CA GLU A 282 -0.53 12.59 7.18
C GLU A 282 -1.13 11.22 6.81
N LYS A 283 -0.49 10.51 5.88
CA LYS A 283 -0.89 9.14 5.51
C LYS A 283 -0.82 8.19 6.72
N TYR A 284 0.22 8.31 7.54
CA TYR A 284 0.35 7.51 8.75
C TYR A 284 -0.78 7.77 9.75
N GLN A 285 -1.15 9.02 9.97
CA GLN A 285 -2.26 9.36 10.88
C GLN A 285 -3.58 8.76 10.42
N VAL A 286 -3.88 8.84 9.13
CA VAL A 286 -5.08 8.24 8.52
C VAL A 286 -5.05 6.71 8.70
N GLU A 287 -3.96 6.07 8.31
CA GLU A 287 -3.78 4.60 8.40
C GLU A 287 -3.85 4.11 9.85
N LYS A 288 -3.27 4.86 10.80
CA LYS A 288 -3.34 4.52 12.23
C LYS A 288 -4.77 4.55 12.76
N GLU A 289 -5.55 5.55 12.36
CA GLU A 289 -6.95 5.66 12.76
C GLU A 289 -7.80 4.55 12.13
N GLU A 290 -7.55 4.20 10.87
CA GLU A 290 -8.22 3.07 10.22
C GLU A 290 -7.89 1.74 10.91
N ARG A 291 -6.63 1.48 11.22
CA ARG A 291 -6.20 0.28 11.96
C ARG A 291 -6.81 0.23 13.38
N ARG A 292 -6.96 1.37 14.03
CA ARG A 292 -7.64 1.45 15.33
C ARG A 292 -9.10 1.04 15.21
N LYS A 293 -9.81 1.59 14.22
CA LYS A 293 -11.22 1.25 13.95
C LYS A 293 -11.42 -0.22 13.61
N ILE A 294 -10.52 -0.80 12.81
CA ILE A 294 -10.56 -2.24 12.50
C ILE A 294 -10.46 -3.08 13.78
N LYS A 295 -9.51 -2.75 14.66
CA LYS A 295 -9.35 -3.49 15.93
C LYS A 295 -10.56 -3.33 16.85
N GLU A 296 -11.15 -2.15 16.93
CA GLU A 296 -12.37 -1.90 17.70
C GLU A 296 -13.54 -2.70 17.11
N THR A 297 -13.74 -2.64 15.79
CA THR A 297 -14.76 -3.44 15.10
C THR A 297 -14.59 -4.94 15.31
N GLU A 298 -13.34 -5.45 15.28
CA GLU A 298 -13.06 -6.88 15.54
C GLU A 298 -13.35 -7.27 17.00
N ALA A 299 -13.04 -6.41 17.96
CA ALA A 299 -13.34 -6.64 19.37
C ALA A 299 -14.86 -6.64 19.65
N ASP A 300 -15.57 -5.70 19.06
CA ASP A 300 -17.04 -5.61 19.18
C ASP A 300 -17.73 -6.79 18.49
N LEU A 301 -17.22 -7.22 17.33
CA LEU A 301 -17.72 -8.40 16.61
C LEU A 301 -17.52 -9.67 17.44
N ASP A 302 -16.36 -9.86 18.05
CA ASP A 302 -16.09 -10.99 18.95
C ASP A 302 -17.02 -10.97 20.18
N TYR A 303 -17.25 -9.79 20.77
CA TYR A 303 -18.16 -9.62 21.89
C TYR A 303 -19.59 -10.02 21.51
N HIS A 304 -20.15 -9.44 20.44
CA HIS A 304 -21.51 -9.73 20.03
C HIS A 304 -21.67 -11.17 19.56
N SER A 305 -20.68 -11.76 18.89
CA SER A 305 -20.67 -13.18 18.51
C SER A 305 -20.74 -14.10 19.72
N LYS A 306 -19.94 -13.83 20.75
CA LYS A 306 -19.98 -14.60 22.00
C LYS A 306 -21.33 -14.49 22.75
N GLN A 307 -21.92 -13.29 22.75
CA GLN A 307 -23.24 -13.09 23.38
C GLN A 307 -24.34 -13.81 22.60
N LEU A 308 -24.33 -13.73 21.26
CA LEU A 308 -25.28 -14.46 20.42
C LEU A 308 -25.19 -15.97 20.66
N VAL A 309 -23.97 -16.54 20.60
CA VAL A 309 -23.77 -17.98 20.89
C VAL A 309 -24.22 -18.37 22.29
N LYS A 310 -23.96 -17.53 23.31
CA LYS A 310 -24.38 -17.77 24.68
C LYS A 310 -25.91 -17.83 24.82
N GLN A 311 -26.60 -16.92 24.14
CA GLN A 311 -28.08 -16.91 24.15
C GLN A 311 -28.62 -18.13 23.41
N LEU A 312 -28.11 -18.42 22.19
CA LEU A 312 -28.58 -19.57 21.41
C LEU A 312 -28.32 -20.92 22.10
N LYS A 313 -27.25 -21.04 22.89
CA LYS A 313 -26.99 -22.26 23.71
C LYS A 313 -28.09 -22.55 24.73
N ASN A 314 -28.84 -21.57 25.21
CA ASN A 314 -29.91 -21.77 26.15
C ASN A 314 -31.08 -22.56 25.52
N TYR A 315 -31.17 -22.64 24.19
CA TYR A 315 -32.28 -23.27 23.45
C TYR A 315 -31.92 -24.63 22.86
N GLN A 316 -30.84 -25.26 23.33
CA GLN A 316 -30.44 -26.62 22.93
C GLN A 316 -30.24 -26.79 21.40
N LEU A 317 -29.81 -25.72 20.72
CA LEU A 317 -29.47 -25.81 19.32
C LEU A 317 -28.23 -26.72 19.12
N PHE A 318 -28.23 -27.43 18.00
CA PHE A 318 -27.14 -28.34 17.66
C PHE A 318 -25.83 -27.61 17.47
N ASP A 319 -25.80 -26.55 16.64
CA ASP A 319 -24.62 -25.73 16.38
C ASP A 319 -24.93 -24.22 16.44
N PRO A 320 -24.88 -23.61 17.63
CA PRO A 320 -25.11 -22.18 17.80
C PRO A 320 -24.07 -21.30 17.07
N ILE A 321 -22.89 -21.82 16.79
CA ILE A 321 -21.79 -21.05 16.18
C ILE A 321 -22.09 -20.74 14.72
N ILE A 322 -22.75 -21.64 14.01
CA ILE A 322 -23.07 -21.47 12.59
C ILE A 322 -23.95 -20.25 12.35
N TRP A 323 -24.81 -19.90 13.31
CA TRP A 323 -25.74 -18.77 13.25
C TRP A 323 -25.05 -17.41 13.35
N VAL A 324 -23.84 -17.36 13.89
CA VAL A 324 -23.00 -16.15 13.85
C VAL A 324 -22.64 -15.77 12.39
N HIS A 325 -22.48 -16.78 11.53
CA HIS A 325 -22.19 -16.57 10.10
C HIS A 325 -23.46 -16.46 9.25
N GLN A 326 -24.63 -16.67 9.86
CA GLN A 326 -25.95 -16.62 9.21
C GLN A 326 -26.86 -15.56 9.84
N THR A 327 -26.25 -14.46 10.32
CA THR A 327 -27.00 -13.34 10.93
C THR A 327 -28.07 -12.77 10.02
N ARG A 328 -27.84 -12.82 8.69
CA ARG A 328 -28.81 -12.35 7.71
C ARG A 328 -30.08 -13.19 7.70
N ALA A 329 -29.95 -14.52 7.82
CA ALA A 329 -31.11 -15.40 7.94
C ALA A 329 -31.89 -15.21 9.25
N LEU A 330 -31.19 -14.85 10.36
CA LEU A 330 -31.86 -14.51 11.62
C LEU A 330 -32.70 -13.23 11.51
N LEU A 331 -32.24 -12.24 10.72
CA LEU A 331 -32.85 -10.91 10.62
C LEU A 331 -33.93 -10.80 9.54
N ASP A 332 -33.79 -11.54 8.44
CA ASP A 332 -34.68 -11.49 7.29
C ASP A 332 -35.42 -12.83 7.13
N PRO A 333 -36.76 -12.85 7.33
CA PRO A 333 -37.56 -14.06 7.11
C PRO A 333 -37.44 -14.65 5.72
N LYS A 334 -37.16 -13.84 4.68
CA LYS A 334 -36.97 -14.33 3.32
C LYS A 334 -35.70 -15.14 3.18
N GLU A 335 -34.58 -14.62 3.70
CA GLU A 335 -33.30 -15.34 3.74
C GLU A 335 -33.44 -16.65 4.55
N MET A 336 -34.17 -16.63 5.65
CA MET A 336 -34.47 -17.84 6.45
C MET A 336 -35.19 -18.87 5.60
N VAL A 337 -36.18 -18.47 4.81
CA VAL A 337 -36.92 -19.38 3.91
C VAL A 337 -35.99 -19.91 2.80
N GLU A 338 -35.11 -19.09 2.21
CA GLU A 338 -34.17 -19.53 1.20
C GLU A 338 -33.20 -20.57 1.78
N VAL A 339 -32.59 -20.30 2.92
CA VAL A 339 -31.71 -21.25 3.63
C VAL A 339 -32.44 -22.57 3.91
N ARG A 340 -33.67 -22.50 4.40
CA ARG A 340 -34.49 -23.70 4.62
C ARG A 340 -34.72 -24.47 3.34
N HIS A 341 -35.06 -23.80 2.26
CA HIS A 341 -35.27 -24.42 0.95
C HIS A 341 -34.02 -25.15 0.47
N ASP A 342 -32.86 -24.50 0.55
CA ASP A 342 -31.58 -25.11 0.18
C ASP A 342 -31.28 -26.38 1.01
N LEU A 343 -31.52 -26.34 2.34
CA LEU A 343 -31.34 -27.48 3.20
C LEU A 343 -32.32 -28.63 2.88
N ILE A 344 -33.59 -28.32 2.54
CA ILE A 344 -34.59 -29.33 2.15
C ILE A 344 -34.17 -29.97 0.83
N LEU A 345 -33.75 -29.20 -0.16
CA LEU A 345 -33.22 -29.73 -1.45
C LEU A 345 -32.00 -30.63 -1.22
N ARG A 346 -31.07 -30.20 -0.37
CA ARG A 346 -29.89 -31.03 -0.03
C ARG A 346 -30.33 -32.33 0.66
N ARG A 347 -31.23 -32.28 1.60
CA ARG A 347 -31.78 -33.46 2.27
C ARG A 347 -32.41 -34.45 1.28
N GLN A 348 -33.17 -33.94 0.31
CA GLN A 348 -33.76 -34.77 -0.74
C GLN A 348 -32.72 -35.39 -1.64
N SER A 349 -31.70 -34.64 -2.04
CA SER A 349 -30.57 -35.15 -2.83
C SER A 349 -29.83 -36.25 -2.09
N LEU A 350 -29.48 -36.04 -0.82
CA LEU A 350 -28.84 -37.05 0.03
C LEU A 350 -29.64 -38.34 0.14
N ARG A 351 -30.95 -38.20 0.30
CA ARG A 351 -31.86 -39.36 0.38
C ARG A 351 -31.84 -40.14 -0.94
N LYS A 352 -31.93 -39.47 -2.10
CA LYS A 352 -31.86 -40.13 -3.40
C LYS A 352 -30.52 -40.84 -3.60
N GLN A 353 -29.40 -40.24 -3.18
CA GLN A 353 -28.08 -40.84 -3.28
C GLN A 353 -27.95 -42.07 -2.36
N MET A 354 -28.49 -42.01 -1.13
CA MET A 354 -28.54 -43.17 -0.24
C MET A 354 -29.41 -44.31 -0.80
N ASP A 355 -30.60 -43.98 -1.34
CA ASP A 355 -31.48 -44.95 -1.99
C ASP A 355 -30.80 -45.64 -3.18
N TYR A 356 -30.09 -44.86 -4.02
CA TYR A 356 -29.31 -45.40 -5.14
C TYR A 356 -28.16 -46.32 -4.69
N ASN A 357 -27.39 -45.93 -3.68
CA ASN A 357 -26.31 -46.76 -3.17
C ASN A 357 -26.86 -48.03 -2.49
N ASN A 358 -28.00 -47.96 -1.78
CA ASN A 358 -28.68 -49.13 -1.26
C ASN A 358 -29.12 -50.09 -2.36
N GLU A 359 -29.70 -49.57 -3.44
CA GLU A 359 -30.11 -50.39 -4.61
C GLU A 359 -28.86 -51.04 -5.27
N THR A 360 -27.75 -50.29 -5.41
CA THR A 360 -26.51 -50.82 -5.96
C THR A 360 -25.96 -51.95 -5.10
N ALA A 361 -25.90 -51.78 -3.78
CA ALA A 361 -25.47 -52.80 -2.85
C ALA A 361 -26.38 -54.04 -2.88
N GLU A 362 -27.70 -53.85 -2.97
CA GLU A 362 -28.70 -54.93 -3.02
C GLU A 362 -28.62 -55.67 -4.34
N ASN A 363 -28.42 -55.00 -5.46
CA ASN A 363 -28.22 -55.60 -6.77
C ASN A 363 -26.95 -56.45 -6.79
N ALA A 364 -25.82 -55.93 -6.33
CA ALA A 364 -24.57 -56.68 -6.23
C ALA A 364 -24.71 -57.93 -5.32
N LYS A 365 -25.45 -57.82 -4.22
CA LYS A 365 -25.77 -58.95 -3.35
C LYS A 365 -26.66 -60.00 -4.09
N ASN A 366 -27.70 -59.53 -4.79
CA ASN A 366 -28.60 -60.40 -5.55
C ASN A 366 -27.88 -61.12 -6.70
N ASP A 367 -26.90 -60.46 -7.33
CA ASP A 367 -26.06 -61.07 -8.38
C ASP A 367 -25.22 -62.21 -7.81
N ILE A 368 -24.60 -62.03 -6.64
CA ILE A 368 -23.88 -63.12 -5.98
C ILE A 368 -24.82 -64.26 -5.62
N MET A 369 -26.00 -63.94 -5.08
CA MET A 369 -27.02 -64.95 -4.71
C MET A 369 -27.55 -65.71 -5.91
N ALA A 370 -27.74 -65.00 -7.08
CA ALA A 370 -28.20 -65.62 -8.30
C ALA A 370 -27.18 -66.66 -8.81
N ILE A 371 -25.87 -66.33 -8.77
CA ILE A 371 -24.82 -67.28 -9.17
C ILE A 371 -24.79 -68.50 -8.22
N VAL A 372 -24.87 -68.30 -6.90
CA VAL A 372 -24.92 -69.39 -5.92
C VAL A 372 -26.10 -70.28 -6.18
N LYS A 373 -27.28 -69.74 -6.48
CA LYS A 373 -28.49 -70.47 -6.78
C LYS A 373 -28.46 -71.24 -8.14
N GLN A 374 -27.86 -70.61 -9.16
CA GLN A 374 -27.79 -71.18 -10.49
C GLN A 374 -26.71 -72.24 -10.60
N TYR A 375 -25.61 -72.14 -9.86
CA TYR A 375 -24.47 -73.02 -9.88
C TYR A 375 -24.14 -73.59 -8.46
N PRO A 376 -24.95 -74.52 -7.91
CA PRO A 376 -24.77 -75.02 -6.54
C PRO A 376 -23.39 -75.71 -6.30
N ARG A 377 -22.77 -76.16 -7.38
CA ARG A 377 -21.40 -76.76 -7.36
C ARG A 377 -20.34 -75.84 -6.85
N TYR A 378 -20.49 -74.51 -7.02
CA TYR A 378 -19.52 -73.52 -6.63
C TYR A 378 -19.99 -72.70 -5.40
N ALA A 379 -21.12 -73.02 -4.82
CA ALA A 379 -21.70 -72.31 -3.71
C ALA A 379 -20.77 -72.21 -2.48
N GLU A 380 -20.11 -73.33 -2.11
CA GLU A 380 -19.19 -73.39 -0.98
C GLU A 380 -17.95 -72.51 -1.21
N GLU A 381 -17.38 -72.53 -2.43
CA GLU A 381 -16.24 -71.71 -2.81
C GLU A 381 -16.60 -70.21 -2.82
N ILE A 382 -17.76 -69.80 -3.32
CA ILE A 382 -18.24 -68.42 -3.34
C ILE A 382 -18.47 -67.91 -1.91
N LEU A 383 -19.10 -68.71 -1.05
CA LEU A 383 -19.33 -68.36 0.35
C LEU A 383 -18.03 -68.19 1.13
N GLN A 384 -17.02 -69.02 0.81
CA GLN A 384 -15.69 -68.88 1.38
C GLN A 384 -15.03 -67.56 0.94
N MET A 385 -15.11 -67.18 -0.33
CA MET A 385 -14.60 -65.91 -0.84
C MET A 385 -15.28 -64.74 -0.16
N VAL A 386 -16.60 -64.74 0.02
CA VAL A 386 -17.34 -63.74 0.77
C VAL A 386 -16.84 -63.61 2.19
N SER A 387 -16.71 -64.75 2.89
CA SER A 387 -16.20 -64.77 4.27
C SER A 387 -14.75 -64.25 4.39
N GLU A 388 -13.90 -64.62 3.46
CA GLU A 388 -12.50 -64.11 3.38
C GLU A 388 -12.45 -62.61 3.14
N TYR A 389 -13.32 -62.07 2.26
CA TYR A 389 -13.42 -60.65 1.97
C TYR A 389 -13.94 -59.86 3.17
N GLU A 390 -15.04 -60.34 3.82
CA GLU A 390 -15.56 -59.73 5.05
C GLU A 390 -14.48 -59.67 6.17
N ASN A 391 -13.73 -60.75 6.39
CA ASN A 391 -12.67 -60.80 7.39
C ASN A 391 -11.50 -59.86 7.07
N LYS A 392 -11.28 -59.50 5.80
CA LYS A 392 -10.19 -58.67 5.35
C LYS A 392 -10.52 -57.19 5.40
N TYR A 393 -11.75 -56.82 5.11
CA TYR A 393 -12.17 -55.42 4.86
C TYR A 393 -13.25 -54.89 5.80
N VAL A 394 -13.99 -55.75 6.54
CA VAL A 394 -15.05 -55.35 7.50
C VAL A 394 -14.50 -55.55 8.94
N LYS A 395 -13.43 -54.82 9.25
CA LYS A 395 -12.95 -54.69 10.63
C LYS A 395 -13.12 -53.29 11.13
#